data_ee2aa4122fe1cb8d04a9ccb9591803f6
#
_entry.id   ee2aa4122fe1cb8d04a9ccb9591803f6
#
_cell.length_a   1.000
_cell.length_b   1.000
_cell.length_c   1.000
_cell.angle_alpha   90.00
_cell.angle_beta   90.00
_cell.angle_gamma   90.00
#
_symmetry.space_group_name_H-M   'P 1'
#
loop_
_entity.id
_entity.type
_entity.pdbx_description
1 polymer ?
#
loop_
_entity_poly.entity_id
_entity_poly.type
_entity_poly.pdbx_seq_one_letter_code
_entity_poly.pdbx_strand_id
1 'polypeptide(L)'
;MDYPAQRDFVKELAVTCRKAGLGLFIYYSVGIDWHHPYFLPNTMYDPARPHYKEVPESYRFRNVEDFKHYLNYAKTQIMELCTQYGPIAGIWFDTVGGVYQYSELFNIQEIYDMIHQIQPHALVVFKTGANGNEDFITGEREMGSLAPVFKSVGLPKKVQDAADFSWESNNEKPAELNIPIQALGWAYHTSSRQRQKS
;
A
#
# COMPACT_ATOMS: atom_id res chain seq x y z
N MET A 1 -0.64 23.66 -2.27
CA MET A 1 0.46 22.66 -2.51
C MET A 1 1.68 23.13 -1.77
N ASP A 2 2.02 22.45 -0.68
CA ASP A 2 3.09 22.89 0.22
C ASP A 2 4.49 22.34 -0.14
N TYR A 3 4.58 21.65 -1.30
CA TYR A 3 5.86 21.14 -1.79
C TYR A 3 6.62 22.20 -2.61
N PRO A 4 7.96 22.20 -2.56
CA PRO A 4 8.78 23.17 -3.29
C PRO A 4 8.49 23.25 -4.78
N ALA A 5 8.07 22.15 -5.40
CA ALA A 5 7.75 22.09 -6.83
C ALA A 5 6.45 22.82 -7.20
N GLN A 6 5.52 23.03 -6.27
CA GLN A 6 4.19 23.63 -6.47
C GLN A 6 3.45 23.08 -7.70
N ARG A 7 3.58 21.79 -7.97
CA ARG A 7 3.02 21.07 -9.11
C ARG A 7 2.17 19.91 -8.66
N ASP A 8 1.10 19.62 -9.38
CA ASP A 8 0.29 18.44 -9.22
C ASP A 8 0.78 17.32 -10.16
N PHE A 9 1.76 16.56 -9.69
CA PHE A 9 2.36 15.48 -10.49
C PHE A 9 1.37 14.38 -10.86
N VAL A 10 0.40 14.08 -10.01
CA VAL A 10 -0.63 13.06 -10.30
C VAL A 10 -1.50 13.52 -11.45
N LYS A 11 -1.93 14.78 -11.44
CA LYS A 11 -2.72 15.37 -12.53
C LYS A 11 -1.94 15.39 -13.85
N GLU A 12 -0.70 15.84 -13.81
CA GLU A 12 0.14 15.90 -15.02
C GLU A 12 0.36 14.51 -15.61
N LEU A 13 0.65 13.52 -14.75
CA LEU A 13 0.83 12.13 -15.15
C LEU A 13 -0.47 11.54 -15.71
N ALA A 14 -1.60 11.74 -15.03
CA ALA A 14 -2.90 11.26 -15.49
C ALA A 14 -3.28 11.81 -16.87
N VAL A 15 -3.04 13.10 -17.11
CA VAL A 15 -3.27 13.72 -18.42
C VAL A 15 -2.36 13.13 -19.49
N THR A 16 -1.08 12.92 -19.17
CA THR A 16 -0.08 12.40 -20.11
C THR A 16 -0.37 10.94 -20.46
N CYS A 17 -0.67 10.10 -19.48
CA CYS A 17 -1.05 8.71 -19.70
C CYS A 17 -2.28 8.60 -20.61
N ARG A 18 -3.34 9.36 -20.35
CA ARG A 18 -4.53 9.37 -21.23
C ARG A 18 -4.21 9.76 -22.66
N LYS A 19 -3.39 10.79 -22.87
CA LYS A 19 -2.95 11.20 -24.23
C LYS A 19 -2.15 10.11 -24.95
N ALA A 20 -1.41 9.31 -24.19
CA ALA A 20 -0.61 8.20 -24.72
C ALA A 20 -1.39 6.87 -24.85
N GLY A 21 -2.68 6.83 -24.45
CA GLY A 21 -3.46 5.59 -24.42
C GLY A 21 -3.02 4.61 -23.34
N LEU A 22 -2.35 5.09 -22.30
CA LEU A 22 -1.87 4.28 -21.17
C LEU A 22 -2.82 4.38 -19.98
N GLY A 23 -3.07 3.24 -19.33
CA GLY A 23 -3.76 3.19 -18.04
C GLY A 23 -2.83 3.65 -16.90
N LEU A 24 -3.32 4.53 -16.03
CA LEU A 24 -2.58 4.94 -14.84
C LEU A 24 -2.99 4.07 -13.65
N PHE A 25 -2.05 3.29 -13.11
CA PHE A 25 -2.15 2.66 -11.81
C PHE A 25 -1.48 3.55 -10.76
N ILE A 26 -2.15 3.74 -9.63
CA ILE A 26 -1.66 4.57 -8.53
C ILE A 26 -1.18 3.65 -7.41
N TYR A 27 0.09 3.75 -7.04
CA TYR A 27 0.63 3.10 -5.84
C TYR A 27 0.24 3.90 -4.60
N TYR A 28 -0.32 3.21 -3.59
CA TYR A 28 -0.72 3.83 -2.34
C TYR A 28 -0.31 2.96 -1.14
N SER A 29 0.62 3.47 -0.33
CA SER A 29 1.04 2.86 0.93
C SER A 29 0.04 3.16 2.04
N VAL A 30 -1.02 2.37 2.14
CA VAL A 30 -2.13 2.64 3.07
C VAL A 30 -1.74 2.52 4.54
N GLY A 31 -0.70 1.79 4.85
CA GLY A 31 -0.27 1.57 6.23
C GLY A 31 0.89 2.46 6.68
N ILE A 32 1.49 3.26 5.78
CA ILE A 32 2.66 4.09 6.09
C ILE A 32 2.50 5.49 5.50
N ASP A 33 2.29 6.46 6.37
CA ASP A 33 2.43 7.88 6.05
C ASP A 33 3.13 8.58 7.20
N TRP A 34 4.46 8.78 7.06
CA TRP A 34 5.27 9.41 8.09
C TRP A 34 4.84 10.85 8.40
N HIS A 35 4.11 11.49 7.50
CA HIS A 35 3.62 12.85 7.67
C HIS A 35 2.40 12.90 8.59
N HIS A 36 1.62 11.80 8.68
CA HIS A 36 0.47 11.75 9.55
C HIS A 36 0.85 11.23 10.95
N PRO A 37 0.48 11.92 12.05
CA PRO A 37 0.92 11.55 13.40
C PRO A 37 0.42 10.18 13.87
N TYR A 38 -0.69 9.71 13.36
CA TYR A 38 -1.37 8.50 13.84
C TYR A 38 -1.33 7.32 12.86
N PHE A 39 -0.38 7.32 11.92
CA PHE A 39 -0.23 6.14 11.08
C PHE A 39 0.33 4.97 11.90
N LEU A 40 0.01 3.77 11.50
CA LEU A 40 0.30 2.47 12.12
C LEU A 40 1.01 2.48 13.47
N PRO A 41 0.30 2.04 14.53
CA PRO A 41 0.80 2.10 15.91
C PRO A 41 1.70 0.90 16.24
N ASN A 42 2.60 0.48 15.37
CA ASN A 42 3.51 -0.59 15.70
C ASN A 42 4.95 -0.27 15.33
N THR A 43 5.88 -0.90 16.05
CA THR A 43 7.31 -0.69 15.90
C THR A 43 7.87 -1.18 14.57
N MET A 44 7.15 -2.03 13.84
CA MET A 44 7.58 -2.57 12.55
C MET A 44 7.81 -1.47 11.51
N TYR A 45 7.03 -0.38 11.60
CA TYR A 45 7.11 0.74 10.66
C TYR A 45 7.78 2.01 11.24
N ASP A 46 8.33 1.93 12.45
CA ASP A 46 9.08 3.04 13.05
C ASP A 46 10.21 3.57 12.14
N PRO A 47 10.92 2.72 11.36
CA PRO A 47 11.92 3.22 10.41
C PRO A 47 11.37 4.13 9.31
N ALA A 48 10.07 4.09 9.02
CA ALA A 48 9.43 4.96 8.06
C ALA A 48 9.18 6.38 8.59
N ARG A 49 9.35 6.60 9.89
CA ARG A 49 9.26 7.92 10.51
C ARG A 49 10.61 8.64 10.48
N PRO A 50 10.63 9.98 10.43
CA PRO A 50 11.86 10.71 10.65
C PRO A 50 12.50 10.34 11.99
N HIS A 51 13.82 10.23 12.00
CA HIS A 51 14.56 9.97 13.23
C HIS A 51 14.59 11.23 14.10
N TYR A 52 13.68 11.32 15.05
CA TYR A 52 13.69 12.35 16.06
C TYR A 52 14.54 11.92 17.26
N LYS A 53 15.28 12.85 17.87
CA LYS A 53 15.91 12.62 19.18
C LYS A 53 14.87 12.31 20.24
N GLU A 54 13.75 13.05 20.19
CA GLU A 54 12.56 12.81 20.99
C GLU A 54 11.37 12.82 20.05
N VAL A 55 10.53 11.79 20.12
CA VAL A 55 9.33 11.71 19.30
C VAL A 55 8.36 12.83 19.75
N PRO A 56 7.98 13.76 18.87
CA PRO A 56 7.01 14.80 19.21
C PRO A 56 5.71 14.20 19.75
N GLU A 57 5.08 14.86 20.71
CA GLU A 57 3.82 14.39 21.30
C GLU A 57 2.74 14.14 20.24
N SER A 58 2.70 14.96 19.18
CA SER A 58 1.79 14.80 18.05
C SER A 58 1.99 13.50 17.24
N TYR A 59 3.15 12.84 17.38
CA TYR A 59 3.45 11.57 16.71
C TYR A 59 3.37 10.36 17.66
N ARG A 60 2.92 10.58 18.89
CA ARG A 60 2.72 9.50 19.85
C ARG A 60 1.35 8.91 19.67
N PHE A 61 1.32 7.66 19.22
CA PHE A 61 0.12 6.85 19.24
C PHE A 61 -0.29 6.57 20.69
N ARG A 62 -1.49 6.97 21.07
CA ARG A 62 -1.98 6.85 22.45
C ARG A 62 -2.99 5.73 22.62
N ASN A 63 -3.82 5.54 21.63
CA ASN A 63 -4.89 4.54 21.65
C ASN A 63 -5.39 4.22 20.24
N VAL A 64 -6.23 3.21 20.14
CA VAL A 64 -6.81 2.71 18.90
C VAL A 64 -7.64 3.77 18.17
N GLU A 65 -8.27 4.70 18.91
CA GLU A 65 -9.08 5.76 18.29
C GLU A 65 -8.23 6.74 17.48
N ASP A 66 -6.99 6.98 17.87
CA ASP A 66 -6.06 7.81 17.11
C ASP A 66 -5.84 7.22 15.70
N PHE A 67 -5.81 5.89 15.56
CA PHE A 67 -5.68 5.23 14.27
C PHE A 67 -6.90 5.45 13.36
N LYS A 68 -8.09 5.61 13.89
CA LYS A 68 -9.28 5.95 13.11
C LYS A 68 -9.14 7.30 12.39
N HIS A 69 -8.47 8.27 13.01
CA HIS A 69 -8.19 9.55 12.35
C HIS A 69 -7.31 9.35 11.13
N TYR A 70 -6.29 8.50 11.24
CA TYR A 70 -5.45 8.14 10.10
C TYR A 70 -6.23 7.42 9.00
N LEU A 71 -7.09 6.47 9.35
CA LEU A 71 -7.90 5.73 8.38
C LEU A 71 -8.86 6.66 7.62
N ASN A 72 -9.48 7.62 8.30
CA ASN A 72 -10.32 8.62 7.66
C ASN A 72 -9.54 9.52 6.70
N TYR A 73 -8.33 9.92 7.09
CA TYR A 73 -7.41 10.65 6.22
C TYR A 73 -7.05 9.84 4.97
N ALA A 74 -6.66 8.57 5.12
CA ALA A 74 -6.34 7.68 4.01
C ALA A 74 -7.54 7.48 3.06
N LYS A 75 -8.74 7.24 3.60
CA LYS A 75 -9.98 7.15 2.81
C LYS A 75 -10.24 8.43 2.01
N THR A 76 -10.03 9.60 2.62
CA THR A 76 -10.20 10.90 1.94
C THR A 76 -9.22 11.07 0.79
N GLN A 77 -7.95 10.73 0.99
CA GLN A 77 -6.94 10.77 -0.08
C GLN A 77 -7.28 9.81 -1.23
N ILE A 78 -7.70 8.58 -0.93
CA ILE A 78 -8.09 7.61 -1.96
C ILE A 78 -9.30 8.11 -2.74
N MET A 79 -10.30 8.68 -2.07
CA MET A 79 -11.45 9.29 -2.73
C MET A 79 -11.03 10.45 -3.63
N GLU A 80 -10.11 11.29 -3.20
CA GLU A 80 -9.53 12.36 -4.02
C GLU A 80 -8.86 11.81 -5.27
N LEU A 81 -8.03 10.77 -5.14
CA LEU A 81 -7.38 10.10 -6.26
C LEU A 81 -8.39 9.53 -7.27
N CYS A 82 -9.52 9.03 -6.81
CA CYS A 82 -10.57 8.48 -7.67
C CYS A 82 -11.47 9.55 -8.31
N THR A 83 -11.52 10.78 -7.79
CA THR A 83 -12.47 11.80 -8.24
C THR A 83 -11.84 12.95 -9.02
N GLN A 84 -10.58 13.32 -8.74
CA GLN A 84 -9.99 14.56 -9.25
C GLN A 84 -9.14 14.38 -10.51
N TYR A 85 -8.71 13.16 -10.82
CA TYR A 85 -7.73 12.92 -11.88
C TYR A 85 -8.30 12.25 -13.13
N GLY A 86 -9.62 12.04 -13.17
CA GLY A 86 -10.33 11.33 -14.23
C GLY A 86 -10.15 9.81 -14.12
N PRO A 87 -10.43 9.05 -15.19
CA PRO A 87 -10.32 7.60 -15.14
C PRO A 87 -8.91 7.13 -14.82
N ILE A 88 -8.79 6.24 -13.83
CA ILE A 88 -7.55 5.53 -13.49
C ILE A 88 -7.72 4.04 -13.82
N ALA A 89 -6.63 3.34 -14.11
CA ALA A 89 -6.67 1.90 -14.35
C ALA A 89 -6.84 1.10 -13.05
N GLY A 90 -6.36 1.63 -11.94
CA GLY A 90 -6.52 1.00 -10.63
C GLY A 90 -5.66 1.61 -9.54
N ILE A 91 -5.76 1.02 -8.35
CA ILE A 91 -4.94 1.36 -7.18
C ILE A 91 -4.20 0.11 -6.71
N TRP A 92 -2.89 0.25 -6.55
CA TRP A 92 -1.99 -0.76 -6.03
C TRP A 92 -1.62 -0.42 -4.59
N PHE A 93 -2.14 -1.20 -3.63
CA PHE A 93 -1.94 -0.99 -2.20
C PHE A 93 -0.74 -1.74 -1.66
N ASP A 94 -0.04 -1.13 -0.71
CA ASP A 94 1.06 -1.74 0.03
C ASP A 94 0.88 -1.57 1.55
N THR A 95 1.74 -2.27 2.30
CA THR A 95 1.80 -2.26 3.76
C THR A 95 0.65 -2.97 4.46
N VAL A 96 0.37 -4.19 3.99
CA VAL A 96 -0.76 -5.02 4.44
C VAL A 96 -0.71 -5.46 5.91
N GLY A 97 0.46 -5.50 6.54
CA GLY A 97 0.61 -5.97 7.93
C GLY A 97 -0.30 -5.25 8.92
N GLY A 98 -0.52 -3.95 8.74
CA GLY A 98 -1.44 -3.18 9.56
C GLY A 98 -2.91 -3.53 9.31
N VAL A 99 -3.26 -3.87 8.08
CA VAL A 99 -4.62 -4.34 7.74
C VAL A 99 -4.95 -5.62 8.49
N TYR A 100 -4.05 -6.60 8.48
CA TYR A 100 -4.25 -7.85 9.21
C TYR A 100 -4.25 -7.68 10.73
N GLN A 101 -3.38 -6.81 11.25
CA GLN A 101 -3.25 -6.59 12.68
C GLN A 101 -4.47 -5.86 13.28
N TYR A 102 -5.06 -4.96 12.52
CA TYR A 102 -6.17 -4.10 12.95
C TYR A 102 -7.39 -4.26 12.06
N SER A 103 -7.68 -5.49 11.62
CA SER A 103 -8.78 -5.80 10.72
C SER A 103 -10.15 -5.36 11.26
N GLU A 104 -10.33 -5.34 12.58
CA GLU A 104 -11.56 -4.87 13.23
C GLU A 104 -11.78 -3.36 13.06
N LEU A 105 -10.69 -2.60 12.83
CA LEU A 105 -10.73 -1.15 12.65
C LEU A 105 -10.60 -0.74 11.19
N PHE A 106 -9.86 -1.54 10.43
CA PHE A 106 -9.54 -1.28 9.05
C PHE A 106 -10.23 -2.27 8.13
N ASN A 107 -11.47 -1.98 7.79
CA ASN A 107 -12.21 -2.74 6.81
C ASN A 107 -11.75 -2.35 5.40
N ILE A 108 -10.78 -3.09 4.84
CA ILE A 108 -10.26 -2.83 3.50
C ILE A 108 -11.34 -3.00 2.42
N GLN A 109 -12.35 -3.84 2.65
CA GLN A 109 -13.45 -4.02 1.70
C GLN A 109 -14.23 -2.73 1.46
N GLU A 110 -14.45 -1.93 2.49
CA GLU A 110 -15.11 -0.62 2.31
C GLU A 110 -14.33 0.30 1.36
N ILE A 111 -13.01 0.18 1.34
CA ILE A 111 -12.16 0.95 0.42
C ILE A 111 -12.31 0.42 -1.00
N TYR A 112 -12.31 -0.91 -1.20
CA TYR A 112 -12.51 -1.51 -2.51
C TYR A 112 -13.89 -1.16 -3.08
N ASP A 113 -14.93 -1.29 -2.27
CA ASP A 113 -16.31 -0.95 -2.64
C ASP A 113 -16.43 0.53 -3.02
N MET A 114 -15.80 1.43 -2.25
CA MET A 114 -15.76 2.86 -2.55
C MET A 114 -15.08 3.14 -3.90
N ILE A 115 -13.95 2.50 -4.17
CA ILE A 115 -13.24 2.67 -5.44
C ILE A 115 -14.10 2.20 -6.60
N HIS A 116 -14.67 0.99 -6.52
CA HIS A 116 -15.52 0.44 -7.57
C HIS A 116 -16.84 1.22 -7.75
N GLN A 117 -17.38 1.81 -6.68
CA GLN A 117 -18.55 2.68 -6.78
C GLN A 117 -18.24 3.97 -7.57
N ILE A 118 -17.06 4.56 -7.34
CA ILE A 118 -16.64 5.79 -8.02
C ILE A 118 -16.12 5.50 -9.43
N GLN A 119 -15.34 4.44 -9.58
CA GLN A 119 -14.71 4.02 -10.83
C GLN A 119 -14.88 2.50 -11.06
N PRO A 120 -16.03 2.06 -11.62
CA PRO A 120 -16.36 0.63 -11.74
C PRO A 120 -15.38 -0.22 -12.55
N HIS A 121 -14.53 0.42 -13.37
CA HIS A 121 -13.52 -0.25 -14.19
C HIS A 121 -12.13 -0.24 -13.57
N ALA A 122 -11.94 0.50 -12.47
CA ALA A 122 -10.64 0.55 -11.80
C ALA A 122 -10.38 -0.75 -11.04
N LEU A 123 -9.20 -1.34 -11.25
CA LEU A 123 -8.79 -2.55 -10.56
C LEU A 123 -8.19 -2.21 -9.18
N VAL A 124 -8.43 -3.07 -8.22
CA VAL A 124 -7.80 -2.96 -6.90
C VAL A 124 -6.91 -4.18 -6.63
N VAL A 125 -5.73 -3.92 -6.13
CA VAL A 125 -4.81 -4.96 -5.70
C VAL A 125 -4.10 -4.54 -4.42
N PHE A 126 -3.87 -5.49 -3.55
CA PHE A 126 -3.02 -5.31 -2.38
C PHE A 126 -1.83 -6.25 -2.50
N LYS A 127 -0.63 -5.77 -2.21
CA LYS A 127 0.58 -6.60 -2.23
C LYS A 127 0.39 -7.86 -1.37
N THR A 128 0.50 -9.02 -2.01
CA THR A 128 0.27 -10.34 -1.41
C THR A 128 -1.17 -10.61 -0.93
N GLY A 129 -2.12 -9.73 -1.28
CA GLY A 129 -3.52 -9.80 -0.87
C GLY A 129 -3.77 -9.20 0.51
N ALA A 130 -4.99 -8.79 0.78
CA ALA A 130 -5.43 -8.28 2.08
C ALA A 130 -6.66 -9.03 2.63
N ASN A 131 -7.64 -9.34 1.80
CA ASN A 131 -8.86 -10.03 2.23
C ASN A 131 -9.40 -11.08 1.23
N GLY A 132 -8.71 -11.29 0.11
CA GLY A 132 -9.09 -12.24 -0.92
C GLY A 132 -10.05 -11.69 -1.98
N ASN A 133 -10.41 -10.40 -1.94
CA ASN A 133 -11.30 -9.75 -2.90
C ASN A 133 -10.57 -8.79 -3.86
N GLU A 134 -9.26 -8.89 -3.95
CA GLU A 134 -8.46 -8.19 -4.93
C GLU A 134 -8.78 -8.66 -6.35
N ASP A 135 -8.65 -7.78 -7.37
CA ASP A 135 -8.94 -8.16 -8.76
C ASP A 135 -7.86 -9.06 -9.37
N PHE A 136 -6.63 -8.97 -8.87
CA PHE A 136 -5.52 -9.84 -9.23
C PHE A 136 -4.56 -10.00 -8.06
N ILE A 137 -3.63 -10.96 -8.16
CA ILE A 137 -2.63 -11.21 -7.11
C ILE A 137 -1.28 -10.61 -7.51
N THR A 138 -0.56 -10.09 -6.54
CA THR A 138 0.79 -9.58 -6.79
C THR A 138 1.77 -10.05 -5.73
N GLY A 139 2.98 -10.43 -6.17
CA GLY A 139 4.10 -10.79 -5.29
C GLY A 139 5.25 -9.79 -5.40
N GLU A 140 6.12 -9.80 -4.41
CA GLU A 140 7.35 -9.02 -4.43
C GLU A 140 8.55 -9.96 -4.39
N ARG A 141 9.36 -9.95 -5.47
CA ARG A 141 10.54 -10.82 -5.67
C ARG A 141 10.20 -12.31 -5.84
N GLU A 142 9.18 -12.77 -5.18
CA GLU A 142 8.64 -14.13 -5.25
C GLU A 142 7.13 -14.12 -5.08
N MET A 143 6.48 -15.18 -5.52
CA MET A 143 5.06 -15.41 -5.30
C MET A 143 4.88 -16.24 -4.04
N GLY A 144 4.05 -15.77 -3.11
CA GLY A 144 3.80 -16.47 -1.87
C GLY A 144 3.16 -15.62 -0.80
N SER A 145 2.59 -16.28 0.20
CA SER A 145 2.04 -15.63 1.40
C SER A 145 3.15 -14.95 2.22
N LEU A 146 2.81 -13.86 2.88
CA LEU A 146 3.69 -13.20 3.86
C LEU A 146 3.71 -13.89 5.24
N ALA A 147 2.94 -14.93 5.47
CA ALA A 147 2.89 -15.61 6.76
C ALA A 147 4.27 -16.07 7.28
N PRO A 148 5.18 -16.64 6.45
CA PRO A 148 6.53 -16.97 6.89
C PRO A 148 7.33 -15.76 7.37
N VAL A 149 7.20 -14.62 6.68
CA VAL A 149 7.86 -13.36 7.06
C VAL A 149 7.29 -12.85 8.38
N PHE A 150 5.98 -12.82 8.53
CA PHE A 150 5.31 -12.39 9.76
C PHE A 150 5.66 -13.29 10.95
N LYS A 151 5.78 -14.59 10.73
CA LYS A 151 6.25 -15.55 11.74
C LYS A 151 7.70 -15.24 12.16
N SER A 152 8.59 -14.96 11.21
CA SER A 152 10.00 -14.69 11.50
C SER A 152 10.21 -13.41 12.32
N VAL A 153 9.32 -12.42 12.17
CA VAL A 153 9.36 -11.16 12.95
C VAL A 153 8.45 -11.19 14.19
N GLY A 154 7.89 -12.36 14.54
CA GLY A 154 7.14 -12.56 15.78
C GLY A 154 5.72 -12.00 15.80
N LEU A 155 5.10 -11.76 14.64
CA LEU A 155 3.71 -11.31 14.62
C LEU A 155 2.74 -12.41 15.07
N PRO A 156 1.58 -12.03 15.66
CA PRO A 156 0.60 -12.97 16.17
C PRO A 156 0.10 -13.99 15.11
N LYS A 157 -0.27 -15.18 15.55
CA LYS A 157 -0.81 -16.24 14.68
C LYS A 157 -1.97 -15.77 13.80
N LYS A 158 -2.89 -14.96 14.35
CA LYS A 158 -4.02 -14.40 13.59
C LYS A 158 -3.59 -13.62 12.35
N VAL A 159 -2.46 -12.92 12.42
CA VAL A 159 -1.91 -12.14 11.30
C VAL A 159 -1.30 -13.06 10.25
N GLN A 160 -0.64 -14.14 10.69
CA GLN A 160 -0.10 -15.15 9.79
C GLN A 160 -1.23 -15.88 9.05
N ASP A 161 -2.28 -16.30 9.78
CA ASP A 161 -3.45 -16.99 9.19
C ASP A 161 -4.21 -16.09 8.21
N ALA A 162 -4.33 -14.80 8.51
CA ALA A 162 -4.95 -13.85 7.59
C ALA A 162 -4.13 -13.67 6.29
N ALA A 163 -2.80 -13.70 6.38
CA ALA A 163 -1.94 -13.64 5.21
C ALA A 163 -2.06 -14.90 4.34
N ASP A 164 -2.08 -16.08 4.95
CA ASP A 164 -2.28 -17.34 4.22
C ASP A 164 -3.65 -17.38 3.56
N PHE A 165 -4.71 -17.06 4.31
CA PHE A 165 -6.08 -17.00 3.78
C PHE A 165 -6.20 -16.06 2.58
N SER A 166 -5.66 -14.85 2.69
CA SER A 166 -5.73 -13.86 1.63
C SER A 166 -4.97 -14.31 0.37
N TRP A 167 -3.79 -14.90 0.55
CA TRP A 167 -3.01 -15.44 -0.55
C TRP A 167 -3.74 -16.58 -1.26
N GLU A 168 -4.22 -17.58 -0.51
CA GLU A 168 -4.94 -18.73 -1.04
C GLU A 168 -6.22 -18.34 -1.78
N SER A 169 -6.96 -17.35 -1.25
CA SER A 169 -8.18 -16.83 -1.87
C SER A 169 -7.95 -16.13 -3.22
N ASN A 170 -6.71 -15.72 -3.49
CA ASN A 170 -6.34 -15.02 -4.72
C ASN A 170 -5.55 -15.89 -5.71
N ASN A 171 -5.16 -17.12 -5.37
CA ASN A 171 -4.16 -17.89 -6.12
C ASN A 171 -4.56 -18.29 -7.54
N GLU A 172 -5.87 -18.29 -7.85
CA GLU A 172 -6.39 -18.58 -9.21
C GLU A 172 -6.58 -17.33 -10.06
N LYS A 173 -6.35 -16.13 -9.50
CA LYS A 173 -6.49 -14.86 -10.22
C LYS A 173 -5.27 -14.58 -11.11
N PRO A 174 -5.40 -13.69 -12.11
CA PRO A 174 -4.24 -13.18 -12.82
C PRO A 174 -3.16 -12.71 -11.86
N ALA A 175 -1.89 -12.93 -12.21
CA ALA A 175 -0.77 -12.68 -11.32
C ALA A 175 0.22 -11.65 -11.89
N GLU A 176 0.70 -10.76 -11.04
CA GLU A 176 1.80 -9.85 -11.29
C GLU A 176 2.97 -10.20 -10.37
N LEU A 177 4.20 -10.16 -10.88
CA LEU A 177 5.40 -10.32 -10.08
C LEU A 177 6.29 -9.09 -10.20
N ASN A 178 6.49 -8.39 -9.09
CA ASN A 178 7.37 -7.23 -9.01
C ASN A 178 8.79 -7.65 -8.67
N ILE A 179 9.72 -7.42 -9.59
CA ILE A 179 11.14 -7.77 -9.43
C ILE A 179 11.99 -6.51 -9.65
N PRO A 180 12.80 -6.09 -8.68
CA PRO A 180 13.73 -4.98 -8.87
C PRO A 180 14.85 -5.39 -9.84
N ILE A 181 15.28 -4.44 -10.68
CA ILE A 181 16.41 -4.64 -11.59
C ILE A 181 17.72 -4.82 -10.81
N GLN A 182 17.81 -4.23 -9.62
CA GLN A 182 18.96 -4.32 -8.74
C GLN A 182 18.74 -5.35 -7.62
N ALA A 183 19.82 -6.00 -7.19
CA ALA A 183 19.73 -7.03 -6.15
C ALA A 183 19.35 -6.47 -4.76
N LEU A 184 19.71 -5.24 -4.45
CA LEU A 184 19.62 -4.66 -3.10
C LEU A 184 18.43 -3.72 -2.88
N GLY A 185 17.56 -3.50 -3.85
CA GLY A 185 16.41 -2.63 -3.62
C GLY A 185 15.73 -2.10 -4.88
N TRP A 186 14.77 -1.21 -4.68
CA TRP A 186 13.96 -0.61 -5.73
C TRP A 186 14.57 0.69 -6.30
N ALA A 187 15.46 1.33 -5.55
CA ALA A 187 16.16 2.55 -5.97
C ALA A 187 17.59 2.24 -6.42
N TYR A 188 18.19 3.18 -7.15
CA TYR A 188 19.58 3.08 -7.56
C TYR A 188 20.50 2.98 -6.34
N HIS A 189 21.42 2.00 -6.38
CA HIS A 189 22.42 1.79 -5.35
C HIS A 189 23.78 1.52 -6.01
N THR A 190 24.78 2.31 -5.70
CA THR A 190 26.11 2.27 -6.34
C THR A 190 26.85 0.96 -6.16
N SER A 191 26.60 0.22 -5.08
CA SER A 191 27.21 -1.07 -4.77
C SER A 191 26.42 -2.29 -5.25
N SER A 192 25.25 -2.09 -5.84
CA SER A 192 24.43 -3.21 -6.31
C SER A 192 24.82 -3.62 -7.73
N ARG A 193 25.04 -4.92 -7.95
CA ARG A 193 25.15 -5.48 -9.29
C ARG A 193 23.76 -5.57 -9.91
N GLN A 194 23.64 -5.20 -11.19
CA GLN A 194 22.42 -5.47 -11.94
C GLN A 194 22.18 -6.99 -12.02
N ARG A 195 20.94 -7.42 -11.86
CA ARG A 195 20.57 -8.81 -12.12
C ARG A 195 20.84 -9.12 -13.60
N GLN A 196 21.64 -10.11 -13.87
CA GLN A 196 21.82 -10.61 -15.24
C GLN A 196 20.48 -11.18 -15.71
N LYS A 197 20.09 -10.88 -16.94
CA LYS A 197 18.96 -11.54 -17.57
C LYS A 197 19.30 -13.03 -17.68
N SER A 198 18.59 -13.87 -16.97
CA SER A 198 18.58 -15.34 -17.17
C SER A 198 17.67 -15.69 -18.33
#